data_489797e24807bac27bd489ec75b7de9c
#
_entry.id   489797e24807bac27bd489ec75b7de9c
#
_cell.length_a   1.000
_cell.length_b   1.000
_cell.length_c   1.000
_cell.angle_alpha   90.00
_cell.angle_beta   90.00
_cell.angle_gamma   90.00
#
_symmetry.space_group_name_H-M   'P 1'
#
loop_
_entity.id
_entity.type
_entity.pdbx_description
1 polymer ?
#
loop_
_entity_poly.entity_id
_entity_poly.type
_entity_poly.pdbx_seq_one_letter_code
_entity_poly.pdbx_strand_id
1 'polypeptide(L)'
;MKILLTGGAGFIGSHLLERLIARGDDVAVVDDFNDYYDPRLKRTNLPAGGFRLHEADIREAAPLVAREKPDLLIHLAARAGVRPSQKDPALYESVNVAGTLGLLEACRAAGVGRFIFASSSSVYGNAPVPFREDDPDLKPISFYGVTKLLGEHYVRVYARLHGIRATCLRFFTAYGPRQRPDMAIHAFTRAVFEDKEIPMFGDGGTERDYTYVTDIVQGVLGAVDHEEPFAVYNLGESRTIELRRLIELIGEAAGRTPRVKRMPEQPGDVQRTCASIDRARRGLGYDPKVPIEEGVREFVKWYRSRPGA
;
A
#
# COMPACT_ATOMS: atom_id res chain seq x y z
N MET A 1 -2.65 11.66 19.63
CA MET A 1 -3.32 10.34 19.70
C MET A 1 -2.25 9.28 19.87
N LYS A 2 -2.51 8.20 20.60
CA LYS A 2 -1.58 7.06 20.69
C LYS A 2 -1.89 6.06 19.56
N ILE A 3 -0.92 5.82 18.68
CA ILE A 3 -1.11 5.03 17.46
C ILE A 3 -0.15 3.85 17.44
N LEU A 4 -0.66 2.64 17.14
CA LEU A 4 0.16 1.50 16.78
C LEU A 4 0.12 1.34 15.25
N LEU A 5 1.27 1.52 14.59
CA LEU A 5 1.44 1.40 13.15
C LEU A 5 2.18 0.11 12.81
N THR A 6 1.53 -0.85 12.17
CA THR A 6 2.21 -2.04 11.64
C THR A 6 2.69 -1.80 10.22
N GLY A 7 3.89 -2.29 9.89
CA GLY A 7 4.51 -2.06 8.58
C GLY A 7 5.08 -0.63 8.41
N GLY A 8 5.44 0.01 9.53
CA GLY A 8 5.90 1.40 9.52
C GLY A 8 7.27 1.62 8.88
N ALA A 9 8.11 0.58 8.72
CA ALA A 9 9.38 0.67 8.01
C ALA A 9 9.23 0.43 6.49
N GLY A 10 8.04 0.02 6.03
CA GLY A 10 7.73 -0.17 4.63
C GLY A 10 7.62 1.13 3.85
N PHE A 11 7.34 1.01 2.55
CA PHE A 11 7.21 2.14 1.61
C PHE A 11 6.18 3.17 2.09
N ILE A 12 4.89 2.81 2.14
CA ILE A 12 3.82 3.72 2.54
C ILE A 12 3.92 4.05 4.03
N GLY A 13 4.24 3.03 4.86
CA GLY A 13 4.31 3.17 6.31
C GLY A 13 5.33 4.21 6.78
N SER A 14 6.50 4.29 6.13
CA SER A 14 7.53 5.26 6.51
C SER A 14 7.15 6.71 6.22
N HIS A 15 6.45 6.95 5.10
CA HIS A 15 5.91 8.28 4.80
C HIS A 15 4.77 8.66 5.75
N LEU A 16 3.90 7.71 6.08
CA LEU A 16 2.84 7.94 7.07
C LEU A 16 3.42 8.21 8.45
N LEU A 17 4.43 7.44 8.87
CA LEU A 17 5.11 7.62 10.16
C LEU A 17 5.65 9.04 10.33
N GLU A 18 6.34 9.57 9.32
CA GLU A 18 6.84 10.97 9.34
C GLU A 18 5.71 11.99 9.53
N ARG A 19 4.57 11.77 8.87
CA ARG A 19 3.42 12.68 8.98
C ARG A 19 2.73 12.57 10.34
N LEU A 20 2.62 11.38 10.93
CA LEU A 20 2.06 11.17 12.26
C LEU A 20 2.95 11.82 13.33
N ILE A 21 4.28 11.65 13.25
CA ILE A 21 5.23 12.30 14.15
C ILE A 21 5.12 13.83 14.03
N ALA A 22 5.12 14.37 12.82
CA ALA A 22 5.01 15.81 12.59
C ALA A 22 3.68 16.39 13.09
N ARG A 23 2.62 15.57 13.17
CA ARG A 23 1.32 15.93 13.75
C ARG A 23 1.31 15.89 15.28
N GLY A 24 2.37 15.37 15.90
CA GLY A 24 2.49 15.25 17.36
C GLY A 24 1.80 13.99 17.93
N ASP A 25 1.55 12.97 17.11
CA ASP A 25 1.03 11.70 17.59
C ASP A 25 2.10 10.89 18.35
N ASP A 26 1.68 10.12 19.33
CA ASP A 26 2.52 9.16 20.05
C ASP A 26 2.51 7.82 19.29
N VAL A 27 3.52 7.55 18.49
CA VAL A 27 3.54 6.43 17.56
C VAL A 27 4.45 5.29 18.03
N ALA A 28 3.89 4.09 18.09
CA ALA A 28 4.65 2.84 18.16
C ALA A 28 4.56 2.11 16.81
N VAL A 29 5.70 1.64 16.30
CA VAL A 29 5.82 0.91 15.04
C VAL A 29 6.08 -0.57 15.31
N VAL A 30 5.39 -1.46 14.58
CA VAL A 30 5.70 -2.90 14.50
C VAL A 30 6.10 -3.23 13.07
N ASP A 31 7.29 -3.77 12.87
CA ASP A 31 7.77 -4.24 11.57
C ASP A 31 8.72 -5.44 11.78
N ASP A 32 8.61 -6.47 10.96
CA ASP A 32 9.43 -7.68 11.06
C ASP A 32 10.74 -7.59 10.26
N PHE A 33 10.93 -6.51 9.52
CA PHE A 33 12.06 -6.31 8.62
C PHE A 33 12.35 -7.54 7.74
N ASN A 34 11.29 -8.26 7.33
CA ASN A 34 11.43 -9.47 6.53
C ASN A 34 12.27 -9.25 5.26
N ASP A 35 12.75 -10.35 4.71
CA ASP A 35 13.65 -10.44 3.55
C ASP A 35 12.95 -10.36 2.18
N TYR A 36 11.69 -9.94 2.12
CA TYR A 36 10.98 -9.76 0.85
C TYR A 36 11.75 -8.86 -0.13
N TYR A 37 12.40 -7.84 0.42
CA TYR A 37 13.48 -7.08 -0.21
C TYR A 37 14.49 -6.69 0.88
N ASP A 38 15.68 -6.20 0.48
CA ASP A 38 16.77 -5.91 1.40
C ASP A 38 16.30 -5.15 2.66
N PRO A 39 16.38 -5.77 3.85
CA PRO A 39 15.92 -5.14 5.11
C PRO A 39 16.65 -3.83 5.43
N ARG A 40 17.87 -3.63 4.92
CA ARG A 40 18.63 -2.38 5.11
C ARG A 40 17.89 -1.19 4.51
N LEU A 41 17.20 -1.38 3.37
CA LEU A 41 16.37 -0.34 2.76
C LEU A 41 15.19 0.04 3.65
N LYS A 42 14.58 -0.93 4.34
CA LYS A 42 13.51 -0.64 5.32
C LYS A 42 14.04 0.17 6.49
N ARG A 43 15.21 -0.18 7.03
CA ARG A 43 15.82 0.56 8.14
C ARG A 43 16.18 2.00 7.78
N THR A 44 16.66 2.24 6.55
CA THR A 44 16.96 3.61 6.07
C THR A 44 15.71 4.46 5.80
N ASN A 45 14.54 3.84 5.71
CA ASN A 45 13.28 4.58 5.54
C ASN A 45 12.78 5.22 6.86
N LEU A 46 13.26 4.74 8.01
CA LEU A 46 12.79 5.23 9.30
C LEU A 46 13.42 6.58 9.64
N PRO A 47 12.64 7.53 10.19
CA PRO A 47 13.19 8.78 10.72
C PRO A 47 14.11 8.51 11.93
N ALA A 48 14.96 9.48 12.27
CA ALA A 48 15.95 9.34 13.34
C ALA A 48 15.34 9.17 14.74
N GLY A 49 14.06 9.49 14.93
CA GLY A 49 13.39 9.37 16.23
C GLY A 49 11.94 9.86 16.19
N GLY A 50 11.35 10.05 17.37
CA GLY A 50 9.96 10.49 17.51
C GLY A 50 8.94 9.34 17.52
N PHE A 51 9.39 8.09 17.63
CA PHE A 51 8.53 6.90 17.70
C PHE A 51 9.20 5.79 18.51
N ARG A 52 8.43 4.78 18.91
CA ARG A 52 8.94 3.53 19.47
C ARG A 52 8.94 2.45 18.40
N LEU A 53 10.02 1.68 18.28
CA LEU A 53 10.15 0.58 17.34
C LEU A 53 10.08 -0.77 18.07
N HIS A 54 9.19 -1.65 17.58
CA HIS A 54 9.09 -3.06 17.95
C HIS A 54 9.39 -3.91 16.71
N GLU A 55 10.55 -4.54 16.70
CA GLU A 55 10.92 -5.49 15.65
C GLU A 55 10.23 -6.84 15.96
N ALA A 56 9.09 -7.07 15.31
CA ALA A 56 8.25 -8.25 15.55
C ALA A 56 7.36 -8.58 14.35
N ASP A 57 7.05 -9.87 14.22
CA ASP A 57 6.02 -10.34 13.28
C ASP A 57 4.63 -9.99 13.82
N ILE A 58 3.73 -9.57 12.94
CA ILE A 58 2.35 -9.22 13.33
C ILE A 58 1.58 -10.42 13.90
N ARG A 59 1.94 -11.65 13.56
CA ARG A 59 1.36 -12.88 14.10
C ARG A 59 1.64 -13.05 15.60
N GLU A 60 2.64 -12.37 16.11
CA GLU A 60 3.10 -12.39 17.51
C GLU A 60 2.88 -11.04 18.21
N ALA A 61 2.19 -10.10 17.57
CA ALA A 61 2.07 -8.72 18.06
C ALA A 61 0.99 -8.52 19.14
N ALA A 62 0.21 -9.54 19.51
CA ALA A 62 -0.83 -9.40 20.54
C ALA A 62 -0.32 -8.85 21.89
N PRO A 63 0.82 -9.30 22.47
CA PRO A 63 1.38 -8.71 23.68
C PRO A 63 1.77 -7.24 23.51
N LEU A 64 2.19 -6.83 22.31
CA LEU A 64 2.52 -5.44 22.00
C LEU A 64 1.28 -4.55 22.01
N VAL A 65 0.17 -5.01 21.41
CA VAL A 65 -1.11 -4.30 21.44
C VAL A 65 -1.58 -4.11 22.90
N ALA A 66 -1.49 -5.17 23.71
CA ALA A 66 -1.88 -5.12 25.11
C ALA A 66 -1.01 -4.16 25.95
N ARG A 67 0.29 -4.08 25.66
CA ARG A 67 1.23 -3.18 26.32
C ARG A 67 1.05 -1.73 25.89
N GLU A 68 0.97 -1.49 24.59
CA GLU A 68 0.86 -0.15 24.03
C GLU A 68 -0.50 0.48 24.28
N LYS A 69 -1.59 -0.31 24.30
CA LYS A 69 -2.98 0.17 24.44
C LYS A 69 -3.25 1.39 23.58
N PRO A 70 -3.09 1.29 22.25
CA PRO A 70 -3.25 2.45 21.37
C PRO A 70 -4.73 2.88 21.29
N ASP A 71 -4.96 4.16 21.01
CA ASP A 71 -6.29 4.68 20.66
C ASP A 71 -6.73 4.17 19.29
N LEU A 72 -5.75 3.98 18.39
CA LEU A 72 -5.93 3.58 16.99
C LEU A 72 -4.83 2.60 16.57
N LEU A 73 -5.20 1.49 15.94
CA LEU A 73 -4.29 0.61 15.23
C LEU A 73 -4.40 0.85 13.72
N ILE A 74 -3.26 1.20 13.08
CA ILE A 74 -3.15 1.32 11.62
C ILE A 74 -2.38 0.11 11.09
N HIS A 75 -3.07 -0.75 10.34
CA HIS A 75 -2.53 -2.01 9.87
C HIS A 75 -2.12 -1.93 8.40
N LEU A 76 -0.83 -1.63 8.14
CA LEU A 76 -0.24 -1.62 6.80
C LEU A 76 0.64 -2.85 6.52
N ALA A 77 1.10 -3.55 7.55
CA ALA A 77 1.93 -4.74 7.39
C ALA A 77 1.20 -5.83 6.60
N ALA A 78 1.87 -6.39 5.60
CA ALA A 78 1.36 -7.52 4.82
C ALA A 78 2.47 -8.13 3.97
N ARG A 79 2.33 -9.38 3.57
CA ARG A 79 3.00 -9.90 2.38
C ARG A 79 2.27 -9.32 1.16
N ALA A 80 2.96 -8.52 0.36
CA ALA A 80 2.39 -7.78 -0.75
C ALA A 80 2.81 -8.36 -2.10
N GLY A 81 2.03 -8.06 -3.15
CA GLY A 81 2.34 -8.44 -4.52
C GLY A 81 1.52 -9.62 -5.04
N VAL A 82 0.90 -9.41 -6.20
CA VAL A 82 0.05 -10.40 -6.87
C VAL A 82 0.86 -11.62 -7.30
N ARG A 83 1.96 -11.41 -8.03
CA ARG A 83 2.79 -12.51 -8.57
C ARG A 83 3.49 -13.34 -7.48
N PRO A 84 4.10 -12.75 -6.44
CA PRO A 84 4.68 -13.53 -5.35
C PRO A 84 3.67 -14.37 -4.59
N SER A 85 2.41 -13.93 -4.48
CA SER A 85 1.36 -14.68 -3.79
C SER A 85 1.01 -16.01 -4.48
N GLN A 86 1.28 -16.12 -5.78
CA GLN A 86 1.08 -17.37 -6.53
C GLN A 86 2.17 -18.40 -6.21
N LYS A 87 3.34 -17.96 -5.76
CA LYS A 87 4.47 -18.86 -5.43
C LYS A 87 4.36 -19.46 -4.04
N ASP A 88 3.83 -18.70 -3.08
CA ASP A 88 3.68 -19.11 -1.69
C ASP A 88 2.36 -18.61 -1.09
N PRO A 89 1.21 -19.16 -1.51
CA PRO A 89 -0.09 -18.73 -1.01
C PRO A 89 -0.27 -18.98 0.50
N ALA A 90 0.38 -20.00 1.06
CA ALA A 90 0.29 -20.33 2.49
C ALA A 90 0.93 -19.23 3.36
N LEU A 91 2.06 -18.65 2.94
CA LEU A 91 2.67 -17.51 3.62
C LEU A 91 1.74 -16.30 3.60
N TYR A 92 1.08 -16.04 2.46
CA TYR A 92 0.13 -14.92 2.34
C TYR A 92 -1.10 -15.12 3.23
N GLU A 93 -1.63 -16.34 3.32
CA GLU A 93 -2.72 -16.69 4.24
C GLU A 93 -2.28 -16.47 5.69
N SER A 94 -1.16 -17.06 6.11
CA SER A 94 -0.65 -16.98 7.47
C SER A 94 -0.41 -15.53 7.93
N VAL A 95 0.24 -14.70 7.09
CA VAL A 95 0.56 -13.32 7.48
C VAL A 95 -0.66 -12.40 7.31
N ASN A 96 -1.28 -12.40 6.12
CA ASN A 96 -2.30 -11.40 5.80
C ASN A 96 -3.67 -11.72 6.40
N VAL A 97 -4.02 -13.00 6.57
CA VAL A 97 -5.33 -13.42 7.11
C VAL A 97 -5.22 -13.72 8.59
N ALA A 98 -4.41 -14.71 8.97
CA ALA A 98 -4.27 -15.09 10.37
C ALA A 98 -3.63 -13.96 11.20
N GLY A 99 -2.62 -13.25 10.66
CA GLY A 99 -2.02 -12.09 11.32
C GLY A 99 -3.01 -10.94 11.53
N THR A 100 -3.83 -10.61 10.53
CA THR A 100 -4.89 -9.60 10.66
C THR A 100 -5.93 -9.99 11.71
N LEU A 101 -6.37 -11.26 11.70
CA LEU A 101 -7.31 -11.78 12.71
C LEU A 101 -6.71 -11.69 14.12
N GLY A 102 -5.44 -12.07 14.29
CA GLY A 102 -4.72 -11.97 15.55
C GLY A 102 -4.66 -10.52 16.11
N LEU A 103 -4.42 -9.54 15.22
CA LEU A 103 -4.44 -8.13 15.60
C LEU A 103 -5.83 -7.64 15.99
N LEU A 104 -6.89 -8.05 15.28
CA LEU A 104 -8.27 -7.70 15.63
C LEU A 104 -8.67 -8.29 16.99
N GLU A 105 -8.32 -9.55 17.28
CA GLU A 105 -8.53 -10.16 18.59
C GLU A 105 -7.74 -9.43 19.69
N ALA A 106 -6.50 -9.06 19.42
CA ALA A 106 -5.70 -8.29 20.37
C ALA A 106 -6.31 -6.90 20.64
N CYS A 107 -6.82 -6.23 19.62
CA CYS A 107 -7.55 -4.95 19.77
C CYS A 107 -8.80 -5.14 20.63
N ARG A 108 -9.62 -6.16 20.35
CA ARG A 108 -10.81 -6.48 21.15
C ARG A 108 -10.44 -6.73 22.62
N ALA A 109 -9.44 -7.55 22.88
CA ALA A 109 -9.01 -7.91 24.23
C ALA A 109 -8.41 -6.72 25.01
N ALA A 110 -7.71 -5.82 24.31
CA ALA A 110 -7.08 -4.64 24.92
C ALA A 110 -8.00 -3.39 24.97
N GLY A 111 -9.22 -3.47 24.43
CA GLY A 111 -10.16 -2.35 24.37
C GLY A 111 -9.79 -1.26 23.37
N VAL A 112 -9.03 -1.61 22.31
CA VAL A 112 -8.68 -0.67 21.22
C VAL A 112 -9.92 -0.41 20.36
N GLY A 113 -10.43 0.82 20.41
CA GLY A 113 -11.71 1.17 19.80
C GLY A 113 -11.66 1.51 18.31
N ARG A 114 -10.46 1.62 17.68
CA ARG A 114 -10.33 2.06 16.29
C ARG A 114 -9.30 1.24 15.50
N PHE A 115 -9.64 0.93 14.23
CA PHE A 115 -8.81 0.11 13.36
C PHE A 115 -8.84 0.63 11.92
N ILE A 116 -7.67 0.92 11.32
CA ILE A 116 -7.54 1.22 9.90
C ILE A 116 -6.80 0.08 9.21
N PHE A 117 -7.40 -0.47 8.16
CA PHE A 117 -6.88 -1.61 7.42
C PHE A 117 -6.46 -1.23 6.00
N ALA A 118 -5.20 -1.49 5.66
CA ALA A 118 -4.72 -1.37 4.29
C ALA A 118 -5.22 -2.56 3.45
N SER A 119 -6.29 -2.34 2.71
CA SER A 119 -6.77 -3.22 1.67
C SER A 119 -6.08 -2.89 0.32
N SER A 120 -6.63 -3.34 -0.79
CA SER A 120 -6.01 -3.21 -2.12
C SER A 120 -7.06 -3.17 -3.22
N SER A 121 -6.79 -2.46 -4.31
CA SER A 121 -7.56 -2.56 -5.56
C SER A 121 -7.58 -3.97 -6.17
N SER A 122 -6.68 -4.86 -5.74
CA SER A 122 -6.66 -6.26 -6.17
C SER A 122 -7.92 -7.05 -5.78
N VAL A 123 -8.76 -6.53 -4.88
CA VAL A 123 -10.05 -7.14 -4.50
C VAL A 123 -11.07 -7.09 -5.64
N TYR A 124 -10.92 -6.15 -6.57
CA TYR A 124 -11.84 -5.98 -7.69
C TYR A 124 -11.64 -7.00 -8.83
N GLY A 125 -10.43 -7.57 -8.94
CA GLY A 125 -10.09 -8.45 -10.05
C GLY A 125 -10.23 -7.75 -11.40
N ASN A 126 -11.01 -8.36 -12.31
CA ASN A 126 -11.29 -7.84 -13.67
C ASN A 126 -12.65 -7.12 -13.76
N ALA A 127 -13.13 -6.51 -12.68
CA ALA A 127 -14.38 -5.75 -12.71
C ALA A 127 -14.30 -4.58 -13.73
N PRO A 128 -15.43 -4.09 -14.24
CA PRO A 128 -15.47 -2.90 -15.07
C PRO A 128 -14.95 -1.66 -14.31
N VAL A 129 -14.21 -0.80 -15.00
CA VAL A 129 -13.75 0.48 -14.43
C VAL A 129 -14.78 1.60 -14.68
N PRO A 130 -14.86 2.63 -13.81
CA PRO A 130 -14.07 2.81 -12.59
C PRO A 130 -14.54 1.88 -11.47
N PHE A 131 -13.59 1.34 -10.69
CA PHE A 131 -13.86 0.49 -9.54
C PHE A 131 -14.56 1.27 -8.42
N ARG A 132 -15.65 0.74 -7.90
CA ARG A 132 -16.48 1.39 -6.88
C ARG A 132 -16.50 0.56 -5.60
N GLU A 133 -16.54 1.22 -4.45
CA GLU A 133 -16.55 0.55 -3.15
C GLU A 133 -17.83 -0.23 -2.87
N ASP A 134 -18.93 0.16 -3.51
CA ASP A 134 -20.26 -0.46 -3.41
C ASP A 134 -20.49 -1.59 -4.43
N ASP A 135 -19.47 -1.98 -5.20
CA ASP A 135 -19.56 -3.13 -6.11
C ASP A 135 -19.85 -4.40 -5.29
N PRO A 136 -21.00 -5.08 -5.53
CA PRO A 136 -21.35 -6.29 -4.80
C PRO A 136 -20.59 -7.54 -5.26
N ASP A 137 -19.94 -7.49 -6.44
CA ASP A 137 -19.35 -8.64 -7.10
C ASP A 137 -17.81 -8.58 -7.13
N LEU A 138 -17.20 -8.53 -5.95
CA LEU A 138 -15.74 -8.54 -5.81
C LEU A 138 -15.19 -9.93 -6.12
N LYS A 139 -14.41 -10.06 -7.21
CA LYS A 139 -13.82 -11.31 -7.70
C LYS A 139 -12.31 -11.20 -7.84
N PRO A 140 -11.56 -11.24 -6.73
CA PRO A 140 -10.11 -11.18 -6.80
C PRO A 140 -9.55 -12.36 -7.61
N ILE A 141 -8.57 -12.10 -8.49
CA ILE A 141 -7.94 -13.09 -9.36
C ILE A 141 -6.54 -13.50 -8.87
N SER A 142 -6.20 -13.18 -7.64
CA SER A 142 -4.92 -13.53 -7.02
C SER A 142 -5.10 -13.88 -5.55
N PHE A 143 -4.22 -14.75 -5.01
CA PHE A 143 -4.22 -15.06 -3.57
C PHE A 143 -4.06 -13.80 -2.72
N TYR A 144 -3.20 -12.87 -3.14
CA TYR A 144 -3.07 -11.57 -2.46
C TYR A 144 -4.40 -10.81 -2.40
N GLY A 145 -5.11 -10.69 -3.52
CA GLY A 145 -6.44 -10.05 -3.56
C GLY A 145 -7.45 -10.75 -2.66
N VAL A 146 -7.45 -12.10 -2.65
CA VAL A 146 -8.31 -12.91 -1.76
C VAL A 146 -7.99 -12.59 -0.29
N THR A 147 -6.70 -12.58 0.12
CA THR A 147 -6.33 -12.29 1.51
C THR A 147 -6.74 -10.88 1.95
N LYS A 148 -6.69 -9.90 1.04
CA LYS A 148 -7.14 -8.53 1.34
C LYS A 148 -8.65 -8.44 1.49
N LEU A 149 -9.41 -9.12 0.63
CA LEU A 149 -10.87 -9.18 0.74
C LEU A 149 -11.32 -9.90 2.03
N LEU A 150 -10.68 -11.00 2.39
CA LEU A 150 -10.92 -11.68 3.67
C LEU A 150 -10.64 -10.75 4.86
N GLY A 151 -9.55 -9.98 4.82
CA GLY A 151 -9.26 -8.96 5.83
C GLY A 151 -10.39 -7.94 5.98
N GLU A 152 -10.94 -7.40 4.87
CA GLU A 152 -12.10 -6.49 4.92
C GLU A 152 -13.32 -7.14 5.59
N HIS A 153 -13.59 -8.41 5.29
CA HIS A 153 -14.70 -9.14 5.92
C HIS A 153 -14.48 -9.32 7.42
N TYR A 154 -13.29 -9.70 7.88
CA TYR A 154 -12.99 -9.80 9.31
C TYR A 154 -13.16 -8.44 9.99
N VAL A 155 -12.57 -7.38 9.44
CA VAL A 155 -12.70 -6.02 9.99
C VAL A 155 -14.17 -5.60 10.12
N ARG A 156 -14.99 -5.88 9.10
CA ARG A 156 -16.45 -5.61 9.15
C ARG A 156 -17.16 -6.38 10.25
N VAL A 157 -16.82 -7.66 10.43
CA VAL A 157 -17.42 -8.51 11.48
C VAL A 157 -17.05 -7.98 12.87
N TYR A 158 -15.77 -7.62 13.08
CA TYR A 158 -15.31 -7.03 14.36
C TYR A 158 -15.96 -5.68 14.64
N ALA A 159 -16.11 -4.84 13.63
CA ALA A 159 -16.84 -3.58 13.76
C ALA A 159 -18.28 -3.81 14.24
N ARG A 160 -18.98 -4.77 13.62
CA ARG A 160 -20.38 -5.07 13.94
C ARG A 160 -20.56 -5.74 15.30
N LEU A 161 -19.72 -6.71 15.65
CA LEU A 161 -19.90 -7.53 16.86
C LEU A 161 -19.27 -6.90 18.10
N HIS A 162 -18.19 -6.14 17.95
CA HIS A 162 -17.40 -5.62 19.07
C HIS A 162 -17.33 -4.11 19.13
N GLY A 163 -17.99 -3.40 18.20
CA GLY A 163 -18.05 -1.94 18.22
C GLY A 163 -16.72 -1.24 17.87
N ILE A 164 -15.74 -1.96 17.28
CA ILE A 164 -14.49 -1.37 16.81
C ILE A 164 -14.81 -0.52 15.58
N ARG A 165 -14.60 0.79 15.65
CA ARG A 165 -14.77 1.70 14.50
C ARG A 165 -13.66 1.44 13.50
N ALA A 166 -14.01 1.07 12.28
CA ALA A 166 -13.02 0.55 11.35
C ALA A 166 -13.16 1.12 9.94
N THR A 167 -12.01 1.42 9.33
CA THR A 167 -11.91 1.88 7.95
C THR A 167 -10.99 0.98 7.15
N CYS A 168 -11.50 0.44 6.03
CA CYS A 168 -10.70 -0.29 5.06
C CYS A 168 -10.33 0.65 3.90
N LEU A 169 -9.04 0.74 3.57
CA LEU A 169 -8.51 1.60 2.52
C LEU A 169 -8.00 0.74 1.38
N ARG A 170 -8.68 0.73 0.24
CA ARG A 170 -8.27 0.02 -0.98
C ARG A 170 -7.25 0.87 -1.73
N PHE A 171 -5.97 0.61 -1.48
CA PHE A 171 -4.87 1.30 -2.17
C PHE A 171 -4.81 0.84 -3.63
N PHE A 172 -4.73 1.82 -4.52
CA PHE A 172 -4.35 1.60 -5.91
C PHE A 172 -2.83 1.56 -6.05
N THR A 173 -2.29 1.63 -7.26
CA THR A 173 -0.85 1.42 -7.45
C THR A 173 -0.06 2.61 -6.91
N ALA A 174 0.29 2.55 -5.63
CA ALA A 174 1.09 3.58 -4.98
C ALA A 174 2.52 3.62 -5.57
N TYR A 175 3.06 4.83 -5.79
CA TYR A 175 4.43 5.04 -6.23
C TYR A 175 5.04 6.29 -5.59
N GLY A 176 6.36 6.41 -5.65
CA GLY A 176 7.11 7.54 -5.08
C GLY A 176 8.40 7.11 -4.40
N PRO A 177 9.15 8.03 -3.79
CA PRO A 177 10.36 7.74 -3.03
C PRO A 177 10.16 6.57 -2.05
N ARG A 178 11.20 5.78 -1.82
CA ARG A 178 11.17 4.56 -0.96
C ARG A 178 10.31 3.41 -1.50
N GLN A 179 9.77 3.51 -2.73
CA GLN A 179 9.04 2.41 -3.35
C GLN A 179 9.89 1.14 -3.40
N ARG A 180 9.24 0.00 -3.18
CA ARG A 180 9.92 -1.30 -3.21
C ARG A 180 10.60 -1.58 -4.55
N PRO A 181 11.78 -2.25 -4.55
CA PRO A 181 12.57 -2.52 -5.77
C PRO A 181 11.87 -3.41 -6.81
N ASP A 182 10.87 -4.21 -6.41
CA ASP A 182 10.10 -5.11 -7.27
C ASP A 182 8.99 -4.41 -8.06
N MET A 183 8.63 -3.18 -7.71
CA MET A 183 7.55 -2.44 -8.36
C MET A 183 8.01 -1.74 -9.64
N ALA A 184 7.09 -1.62 -10.60
CA ALA A 184 7.39 -1.22 -11.98
C ALA A 184 8.23 0.06 -12.10
N ILE A 185 7.82 1.16 -11.45
CA ILE A 185 8.55 2.45 -11.56
C ILE A 185 9.98 2.32 -11.04
N HIS A 186 10.18 1.62 -9.91
CA HIS A 186 11.51 1.38 -9.36
C HIS A 186 12.35 0.46 -10.27
N ALA A 187 11.79 -0.66 -10.69
CA ALA A 187 12.49 -1.62 -11.54
C ALA A 187 12.86 -1.02 -12.90
N PHE A 188 11.98 -0.24 -13.50
CA PHE A 188 12.22 0.41 -14.79
C PHE A 188 13.24 1.55 -14.68
N THR A 189 13.13 2.36 -13.63
CA THR A 189 14.14 3.40 -13.35
C THR A 189 15.52 2.77 -13.18
N ARG A 190 15.63 1.70 -12.41
CA ARG A 190 16.88 0.96 -12.26
C ARG A 190 17.41 0.46 -13.61
N ALA A 191 16.57 -0.15 -14.43
CA ALA A 191 16.95 -0.66 -15.74
C ALA A 191 17.47 0.47 -16.66
N VAL A 192 16.83 1.65 -16.64
CA VAL A 192 17.28 2.83 -17.40
C VAL A 192 18.66 3.30 -16.94
N PHE A 193 18.92 3.33 -15.63
CA PHE A 193 20.22 3.76 -15.09
C PHE A 193 21.33 2.73 -15.33
N GLU A 194 21.00 1.44 -15.33
CA GLU A 194 21.93 0.33 -15.58
C GLU A 194 22.06 -0.02 -17.08
N ASP A 195 21.45 0.73 -17.98
CA ASP A 195 21.38 0.46 -19.44
C ASP A 195 20.87 -0.95 -19.77
N LYS A 196 19.94 -1.46 -18.97
CA LYS A 196 19.31 -2.78 -19.14
C LYS A 196 17.98 -2.67 -19.88
N GLU A 197 17.56 -3.78 -20.51
CA GLU A 197 16.26 -3.87 -21.17
C GLU A 197 15.11 -3.89 -20.14
N ILE A 198 14.07 -3.10 -20.40
CA ILE A 198 12.81 -3.11 -19.66
C ILE A 198 11.89 -4.15 -20.28
N PRO A 199 11.46 -5.20 -19.55
CA PRO A 199 10.48 -6.14 -20.06
C PRO A 199 9.08 -5.47 -20.12
N MET A 200 8.57 -5.27 -21.33
CA MET A 200 7.23 -4.75 -21.58
C MET A 200 6.32 -5.88 -22.04
N PHE A 201 5.36 -6.26 -21.20
CA PHE A 201 4.43 -7.33 -21.52
C PHE A 201 3.31 -6.83 -22.45
N GLY A 202 2.99 -7.64 -23.47
CA GLY A 202 2.04 -7.27 -24.51
C GLY A 202 2.55 -6.15 -25.41
N ASP A 203 1.65 -5.26 -25.80
CA ASP A 203 1.95 -4.08 -26.64
C ASP A 203 2.24 -2.81 -25.80
N GLY A 204 2.17 -2.92 -24.47
CA GLY A 204 2.33 -1.77 -23.56
C GLY A 204 1.06 -0.94 -23.37
N GLY A 205 -0.09 -1.41 -23.85
CA GLY A 205 -1.39 -0.74 -23.71
C GLY A 205 -2.13 -1.01 -22.40
N THR A 206 -1.56 -1.83 -21.49
CA THR A 206 -2.16 -2.01 -20.17
C THR A 206 -2.15 -0.71 -19.38
N GLU A 207 -3.26 -0.38 -18.73
CA GLU A 207 -3.43 0.88 -18.00
C GLU A 207 -3.50 0.66 -16.49
N ARG A 208 -2.84 1.53 -15.72
CA ARG A 208 -2.90 1.51 -14.26
C ARG A 208 -3.20 2.91 -13.71
N ASP A 209 -3.95 2.92 -12.64
CA ASP A 209 -4.12 4.07 -11.76
C ASP A 209 -2.92 4.12 -10.81
N TYR A 210 -1.95 4.98 -11.15
CA TYR A 210 -0.77 5.23 -10.33
C TYR A 210 -1.03 6.42 -9.42
N THR A 211 -0.92 6.21 -8.13
CA THR A 211 -1.19 7.23 -7.11
C THR A 211 0.08 7.57 -6.35
N TYR A 212 0.44 8.84 -6.29
CA TYR A 212 1.65 9.26 -5.60
C TYR A 212 1.54 9.04 -4.09
N VAL A 213 2.66 8.67 -3.45
CA VAL A 213 2.65 8.21 -2.06
C VAL A 213 2.15 9.25 -1.07
N THR A 214 2.38 10.56 -1.33
CA THR A 214 1.88 11.62 -0.44
C THR A 214 0.36 11.75 -0.51
N ASP A 215 -0.25 11.46 -1.66
CA ASP A 215 -1.69 11.46 -1.82
C ASP A 215 -2.31 10.25 -1.10
N ILE A 216 -1.69 9.05 -1.22
CA ILE A 216 -2.09 7.89 -0.40
C ILE A 216 -2.04 8.23 1.09
N VAL A 217 -0.94 8.85 1.56
CA VAL A 217 -0.78 9.24 2.97
C VAL A 217 -1.83 10.27 3.40
N GLN A 218 -2.18 11.22 2.53
CA GLN A 218 -3.25 12.18 2.78
C GLN A 218 -4.60 11.47 3.01
N GLY A 219 -4.92 10.47 2.20
CA GLY A 219 -6.13 9.67 2.37
C GLY A 219 -6.12 8.85 3.68
N VAL A 220 -4.96 8.28 4.08
CA VAL A 220 -4.83 7.58 5.36
C VAL A 220 -5.03 8.54 6.53
N LEU A 221 -4.44 9.74 6.48
CA LEU A 221 -4.63 10.77 7.52
C LEU A 221 -6.08 11.23 7.58
N GLY A 222 -6.76 11.37 6.44
CA GLY A 222 -8.21 11.61 6.41
C GLY A 222 -8.99 10.52 7.19
N ALA A 223 -8.62 9.24 7.04
CA ALA A 223 -9.22 8.15 7.80
C ALA A 223 -8.85 8.16 9.29
N VAL A 224 -7.65 8.68 9.65
CA VAL A 224 -7.28 8.90 11.05
C VAL A 224 -8.19 9.95 11.71
N ASP A 225 -8.58 10.99 10.97
CA ASP A 225 -9.40 12.10 11.48
C ASP A 225 -10.90 11.82 11.36
N HIS A 226 -11.29 10.78 10.62
CA HIS A 226 -12.68 10.41 10.37
C HIS A 226 -13.11 9.21 11.20
N GLU A 227 -14.32 9.27 11.74
CA GLU A 227 -14.86 8.20 12.58
C GLU A 227 -16.23 7.73 12.08
N GLU A 228 -16.23 6.57 11.44
CA GLU A 228 -17.45 5.83 11.11
C GLU A 228 -17.46 4.46 11.79
N PRO A 229 -18.63 3.85 12.03
CA PRO A 229 -18.69 2.50 12.56
C PRO A 229 -17.95 1.50 11.67
N PHE A 230 -18.16 1.60 10.35
CA PHE A 230 -17.43 0.84 9.34
C PHE A 230 -17.50 1.54 7.98
N ALA A 231 -16.36 1.72 7.35
CA ALA A 231 -16.28 2.27 6.00
C ALA A 231 -15.23 1.58 5.13
N VAL A 232 -15.45 1.65 3.81
CA VAL A 232 -14.46 1.25 2.80
C VAL A 232 -14.26 2.42 1.84
N TYR A 233 -13.01 2.75 1.51
CA TYR A 233 -12.64 3.83 0.61
C TYR A 233 -11.56 3.40 -0.37
N ASN A 234 -11.71 3.82 -1.62
CA ASN A 234 -10.65 3.74 -2.62
C ASN A 234 -9.68 4.92 -2.47
N LEU A 235 -8.39 4.64 -2.44
CA LEU A 235 -7.33 5.66 -2.54
C LEU A 235 -6.57 5.44 -3.84
N GLY A 236 -6.96 6.18 -4.86
CA GLY A 236 -6.44 6.17 -6.22
C GLY A 236 -6.33 7.59 -6.76
N GLU A 237 -5.77 7.76 -7.95
CA GLU A 237 -5.71 9.05 -8.67
C GLU A 237 -6.99 9.32 -9.48
N SER A 238 -7.77 8.25 -9.79
CA SER A 238 -8.90 8.29 -10.72
C SER A 238 -8.50 8.65 -12.16
N ARG A 239 -7.23 8.46 -12.48
CA ARG A 239 -6.65 8.61 -13.82
C ARG A 239 -5.79 7.41 -14.12
N THR A 240 -5.75 7.03 -15.38
CA THR A 240 -4.97 5.89 -15.84
C THR A 240 -3.83 6.34 -16.73
N ILE A 241 -2.75 5.57 -16.74
CA ILE A 241 -1.65 5.75 -17.68
C ILE A 241 -1.28 4.40 -18.28
N GLU A 242 -1.00 4.39 -19.59
CA GLU A 242 -0.48 3.23 -20.29
C GLU A 242 0.94 2.90 -19.85
N LEU A 243 1.27 1.62 -19.80
CA LEU A 243 2.61 1.14 -19.47
C LEU A 243 3.68 1.75 -20.38
N ARG A 244 3.39 1.88 -21.69
CA ARG A 244 4.29 2.51 -22.67
C ARG A 244 4.60 3.96 -22.28
N ARG A 245 3.56 4.76 -21.98
CA ARG A 245 3.73 6.15 -21.57
C ARG A 245 4.49 6.30 -20.26
N LEU A 246 4.28 5.40 -19.32
CA LEU A 246 5.05 5.37 -18.08
C LEU A 246 6.55 5.15 -18.33
N ILE A 247 6.91 4.23 -19.23
CA ILE A 247 8.31 3.97 -19.61
C ILE A 247 8.94 5.21 -20.24
N GLU A 248 8.21 5.89 -21.12
CA GLU A 248 8.66 7.16 -21.74
C GLU A 248 8.93 8.23 -20.68
N LEU A 249 7.99 8.45 -19.75
CA LEU A 249 8.13 9.43 -18.66
C LEU A 249 9.35 9.15 -17.78
N ILE A 250 9.64 7.88 -17.49
CA ILE A 250 10.85 7.50 -16.75
C ILE A 250 12.10 7.85 -17.55
N GLY A 251 12.10 7.59 -18.86
CA GLY A 251 13.20 7.97 -19.75
C GLY A 251 13.43 9.48 -19.80
N GLU A 252 12.36 10.25 -20.00
CA GLU A 252 12.38 11.72 -19.97
C GLU A 252 12.96 12.26 -18.66
N ALA A 253 12.47 11.76 -17.51
CA ALA A 253 12.95 12.17 -16.20
C ALA A 253 14.41 11.74 -15.93
N ALA A 254 14.83 10.60 -16.46
CA ALA A 254 16.20 10.11 -16.36
C ALA A 254 17.18 10.81 -17.33
N GLY A 255 16.68 11.49 -18.38
CA GLY A 255 17.48 12.03 -19.48
C GLY A 255 18.16 10.92 -20.29
N ARG A 256 17.51 9.76 -20.44
CA ARG A 256 18.03 8.57 -21.13
C ARG A 256 16.93 7.91 -21.95
N THR A 257 17.27 7.30 -23.07
CA THR A 257 16.34 6.50 -23.89
C THR A 257 16.18 5.11 -23.29
N PRO A 258 14.96 4.71 -22.85
CA PRO A 258 14.75 3.35 -22.34
C PRO A 258 14.93 2.29 -23.42
N ARG A 259 15.61 1.20 -23.10
CA ARG A 259 15.70 0.02 -23.95
C ARG A 259 14.54 -0.91 -23.58
N VAL A 260 13.63 -1.16 -24.50
CA VAL A 260 12.41 -1.95 -24.26
C VAL A 260 12.49 -3.28 -24.99
N LYS A 261 12.21 -4.37 -24.24
CA LYS A 261 12.07 -5.71 -24.79
C LYS A 261 10.60 -6.15 -24.68
N ARG A 262 9.95 -6.34 -25.82
CA ARG A 262 8.58 -6.90 -25.83
C ARG A 262 8.57 -8.34 -25.34
N MET A 263 7.63 -8.63 -24.45
CA MET A 263 7.39 -9.97 -23.89
C MET A 263 5.95 -10.37 -24.18
N PRO A 264 5.63 -11.68 -24.26
CA PRO A 264 4.25 -12.15 -24.34
C PRO A 264 3.41 -11.63 -23.16
N GLU A 265 2.11 -11.48 -23.35
CA GLU A 265 1.17 -11.17 -22.27
C GLU A 265 1.28 -12.19 -21.13
N GLN A 266 1.14 -11.72 -19.88
CA GLN A 266 1.21 -12.59 -18.72
C GLN A 266 -0.22 -12.93 -18.23
N PRO A 267 -0.55 -14.22 -18.06
CA PRO A 267 -1.81 -14.63 -17.46
C PRO A 267 -1.99 -14.03 -16.07
N GLY A 268 -3.19 -13.53 -15.78
CA GLY A 268 -3.54 -12.98 -14.47
C GLY A 268 -3.21 -11.50 -14.26
N ASP A 269 -2.65 -10.81 -15.25
CA ASP A 269 -2.51 -9.36 -15.20
C ASP A 269 -3.84 -8.68 -15.61
N VAL A 270 -4.31 -7.76 -14.78
CA VAL A 270 -5.49 -6.93 -15.06
C VAL A 270 -5.17 -5.96 -16.20
N GLN A 271 -6.06 -5.83 -17.19
CA GLN A 271 -5.84 -4.93 -18.34
C GLN A 271 -5.89 -3.45 -17.93
N ARG A 272 -6.85 -3.09 -17.06
CA ARG A 272 -7.02 -1.70 -16.64
C ARG A 272 -7.43 -1.61 -15.17
N THR A 273 -6.87 -0.64 -14.44
CA THR A 273 -7.36 -0.25 -13.11
C THR A 273 -7.63 1.24 -13.07
N CYS A 274 -8.78 1.65 -12.53
CA CYS A 274 -9.14 3.05 -12.34
C CYS A 274 -10.07 3.16 -11.12
N ALA A 275 -9.72 4.01 -10.17
CA ALA A 275 -10.54 4.24 -8.98
C ALA A 275 -11.73 5.17 -9.26
N SER A 276 -12.91 4.87 -8.72
CA SER A 276 -13.83 5.92 -8.30
C SER A 276 -13.41 6.40 -6.91
N ILE A 277 -13.14 7.68 -6.74
CA ILE A 277 -12.70 8.28 -5.47
C ILE A 277 -13.74 9.21 -4.86
N ASP A 278 -14.94 9.25 -5.39
CA ASP A 278 -16.01 10.14 -4.95
C ASP A 278 -16.38 9.93 -3.48
N ARG A 279 -16.34 8.69 -3.02
CA ARG A 279 -16.62 8.36 -1.62
C ARG A 279 -15.50 8.88 -0.71
N ALA A 280 -14.25 8.66 -1.08
CA ALA A 280 -13.09 9.16 -0.33
C ALA A 280 -13.04 10.69 -0.29
N ARG A 281 -13.38 11.36 -1.40
CA ARG A 281 -13.49 12.83 -1.44
C ARG A 281 -14.50 13.35 -0.43
N ARG A 282 -15.69 12.77 -0.38
CA ARG A 282 -16.75 13.22 0.54
C ARG A 282 -16.48 12.84 1.99
N GLY A 283 -16.00 11.61 2.24
CA GLY A 283 -15.83 11.07 3.59
C GLY A 283 -14.51 11.45 4.25
N LEU A 284 -13.42 11.52 3.49
CA LEU A 284 -12.08 11.72 4.02
C LEU A 284 -11.45 13.07 3.61
N GLY A 285 -12.12 13.88 2.80
CA GLY A 285 -11.50 15.07 2.18
C GLY A 285 -10.34 14.69 1.25
N TYR A 286 -10.37 13.46 0.68
CA TYR A 286 -9.31 12.95 -0.19
C TYR A 286 -9.27 13.71 -1.51
N ASP A 287 -8.12 14.30 -1.83
CA ASP A 287 -7.94 15.09 -3.04
C ASP A 287 -6.52 14.91 -3.59
N PRO A 288 -6.28 13.84 -4.36
CA PRO A 288 -4.97 13.55 -4.93
C PRO A 288 -4.57 14.66 -5.91
N LYS A 289 -3.32 15.15 -5.79
CA LYS A 289 -2.86 16.36 -6.50
C LYS A 289 -1.60 16.17 -7.32
N VAL A 290 -0.86 15.09 -7.13
CA VAL A 290 0.45 14.91 -7.76
C VAL A 290 0.30 14.20 -9.11
N PRO A 291 0.40 14.91 -10.26
CA PRO A 291 0.35 14.28 -11.58
C PRO A 291 1.48 13.26 -11.74
N ILE A 292 1.26 12.23 -12.56
CA ILE A 292 2.24 11.16 -12.77
C ILE A 292 3.58 11.70 -13.30
N GLU A 293 3.55 12.72 -14.14
CA GLU A 293 4.73 13.38 -14.70
C GLU A 293 5.61 14.02 -13.62
N GLU A 294 4.99 14.64 -12.63
CA GLU A 294 5.68 15.24 -11.50
C GLU A 294 6.20 14.15 -10.54
N GLY A 295 5.34 13.21 -10.17
CA GLY A 295 5.71 12.15 -9.25
C GLY A 295 6.83 11.26 -9.78
N VAL A 296 6.88 10.99 -11.08
CA VAL A 296 7.98 10.23 -11.71
C VAL A 296 9.28 11.04 -11.66
N ARG A 297 9.24 12.37 -11.91
CA ARG A 297 10.44 13.22 -11.76
C ARG A 297 10.98 13.20 -10.33
N GLU A 298 10.11 13.33 -9.33
CA GLU A 298 10.51 13.26 -7.92
C GLU A 298 11.05 11.87 -7.54
N PHE A 299 10.45 10.81 -8.08
CA PHE A 299 10.97 9.44 -7.88
C PHE A 299 12.38 9.29 -8.46
N VAL A 300 12.61 9.71 -9.70
CA VAL A 300 13.92 9.62 -10.37
C VAL A 300 14.97 10.47 -9.64
N LYS A 301 14.61 11.65 -9.17
CA LYS A 301 15.48 12.51 -8.36
C LYS A 301 15.89 11.80 -7.07
N TRP A 302 14.94 11.23 -6.33
CA TRP A 302 15.21 10.42 -5.15
C TRP A 302 16.08 9.21 -5.47
N TYR A 303 15.80 8.51 -6.59
CA TYR A 303 16.58 7.35 -7.01
C TYR A 303 18.06 7.73 -7.20
N ARG A 304 18.36 8.85 -7.85
CA ARG A 304 19.73 9.36 -8.07
C ARG A 304 20.44 9.76 -6.78
N SER A 305 19.72 10.22 -5.77
CA SER A 305 20.33 10.68 -4.50
C SER A 305 20.73 9.54 -3.56
N ARG A 306 20.38 8.29 -3.91
CA ARG A 306 20.70 7.15 -3.05
C ARG A 306 22.17 6.75 -3.17
N PRO A 307 22.81 6.31 -2.07
CA PRO A 307 24.14 5.71 -2.16
C PRO A 307 24.14 4.50 -3.08
N GLY A 308 25.00 4.50 -4.11
CA GLY A 308 25.15 3.38 -5.05
C GLY A 308 24.09 3.32 -6.16
N ALA A 309 23.40 4.43 -6.46
CA ALA A 309 22.49 4.55 -7.60
C ALA A 309 23.24 4.77 -8.93
#